data_13a47c391d241cd45fbe3266d9a1729e
#
_entry.id   13a47c391d241cd45fbe3266d9a1729e
#
_cell.length_a   1.000
_cell.length_b   1.000
_cell.length_c   1.000
_cell.angle_alpha   90.00
_cell.angle_beta   90.00
_cell.angle_gamma   90.00
#
_symmetry.space_group_name_H-M   'P 1'
#
loop_
_entity.id
_entity.type
_entity.pdbx_description
1 polymer ?
#
loop_
_entity_poly.entity_id
_entity_poly.type
_entity_poly.pdbx_seq_one_letter_code
_entity_poly.pdbx_strand_id
1 'polypeptide(L)'
;MTDTVREPAAPAEIPGPVAETTIETFFEVDIRVGRVVAAVLNPKARRPAYRMELDFGPLGMRTSSAQLTALYTPEELIGRQVLAVVNFPPRRVAGVESQVLVLGVSDVNGAVILLSTEREAPLGSRVH
;
A
#
# COMPACT_ATOMS: atom_id res chain seq x y z
N MET A 1 1.78 -18.58 6.70
CA MET A 1 1.48 -17.45 5.83
C MET A 1 2.76 -16.68 5.56
N THR A 2 2.99 -16.39 4.36
CA THR A 2 4.24 -15.71 4.02
C THR A 2 4.03 -14.21 4.04
N ASP A 3 5.12 -13.50 4.08
CA ASP A 3 5.10 -12.06 4.08
C ASP A 3 5.37 -11.47 2.71
N THR A 4 5.31 -12.30 1.68
CA THR A 4 5.78 -11.89 0.38
C THR A 4 4.66 -11.45 -0.54
N VAL A 5 3.46 -11.30 0.00
CA VAL A 5 2.27 -11.06 -0.81
C VAL A 5 2.35 -9.79 -1.63
N ARG A 6 3.25 -8.86 -1.27
CA ARG A 6 3.35 -7.59 -1.97
C ARG A 6 4.46 -7.57 -3.02
N GLU A 7 5.04 -8.70 -3.33
CA GLU A 7 6.12 -8.73 -4.30
C GLU A 7 5.59 -8.71 -5.71
N PRO A 8 5.91 -7.69 -6.50
CA PRO A 8 5.52 -7.65 -7.91
C PRO A 8 6.54 -8.43 -8.73
N ALA A 9 6.55 -9.74 -8.59
CA ALA A 9 7.62 -10.55 -9.11
C ALA A 9 7.52 -10.86 -10.60
N ALA A 10 6.34 -10.72 -11.19
CA ALA A 10 6.11 -11.16 -12.56
C ALA A 10 5.20 -10.18 -13.27
N PRO A 11 5.17 -10.22 -14.61
CA PRO A 11 4.20 -9.43 -15.35
C PRO A 11 2.80 -9.72 -14.85
N ALA A 12 1.95 -8.72 -14.94
CA ALA A 12 0.58 -8.85 -14.47
C ALA A 12 -0.13 -9.93 -15.26
N GLU A 13 -0.66 -10.92 -14.55
CA GLU A 13 -1.63 -11.86 -15.10
C GLU A 13 -2.99 -11.50 -14.52
N ILE A 14 -3.99 -11.44 -15.37
CA ILE A 14 -5.33 -11.13 -14.89
C ILE A 14 -5.92 -12.42 -14.35
N PRO A 15 -6.08 -12.55 -13.03
CA PRO A 15 -6.63 -13.77 -12.46
C PRO A 15 -8.12 -13.88 -12.77
N GLY A 16 -8.63 -15.11 -12.73
CA GLY A 16 -10.06 -15.33 -12.80
C GLY A 16 -10.75 -14.85 -11.53
N PRO A 17 -12.07 -14.88 -11.52
CA PRO A 17 -12.82 -14.42 -10.35
C PRO A 17 -12.61 -15.34 -9.16
N VAL A 18 -12.64 -14.75 -7.98
CA VAL A 18 -12.62 -15.52 -6.74
C VAL A 18 -14.05 -15.90 -6.37
N ALA A 19 -14.15 -16.73 -5.33
CA ALA A 19 -15.46 -17.18 -4.86
C ALA A 19 -16.31 -16.00 -4.41
N GLU A 20 -17.60 -16.14 -4.56
CA GLU A 20 -18.57 -15.15 -4.10
C GLU A 20 -18.40 -14.94 -2.59
N THR A 21 -18.54 -13.70 -2.13
CA THR A 21 -18.52 -13.38 -0.71
C THR A 21 -19.60 -12.34 -0.42
N THR A 22 -19.56 -11.71 0.74
CA THR A 22 -20.60 -10.80 1.18
C THR A 22 -20.04 -9.41 1.42
N ILE A 23 -20.93 -8.43 1.43
CA ILE A 23 -20.52 -7.06 1.74
C ILE A 23 -20.05 -6.94 3.19
N GLU A 24 -20.60 -7.78 4.09
CA GLU A 24 -20.15 -7.81 5.49
C GLU A 24 -18.70 -8.25 5.58
N THR A 25 -18.32 -9.25 4.80
CA THR A 25 -16.93 -9.72 4.77
C THR A 25 -16.00 -8.63 4.25
N PHE A 26 -16.44 -7.88 3.22
CA PHE A 26 -15.64 -6.76 2.73
C PHE A 26 -15.35 -5.76 3.85
N PHE A 27 -16.34 -5.46 4.67
CA PHE A 27 -16.17 -4.46 5.72
C PHE A 27 -15.40 -4.95 6.93
N GLU A 28 -14.98 -6.21 6.95
CA GLU A 28 -13.99 -6.67 7.95
C GLU A 28 -12.61 -6.12 7.65
N VAL A 29 -12.36 -5.69 6.44
CA VAL A 29 -11.10 -5.07 6.05
C VAL A 29 -11.30 -3.56 6.05
N ASP A 30 -10.45 -2.86 6.81
CA ASP A 30 -10.57 -1.41 7.00
C ASP A 30 -9.60 -0.70 6.06
N ILE A 31 -10.12 -0.17 4.95
CA ILE A 31 -9.30 0.51 3.94
C ILE A 31 -9.52 2.01 4.07
N ARG A 32 -8.43 2.75 4.24
CA ARG A 32 -8.48 4.20 4.49
C ARG A 32 -7.62 4.97 3.50
N VAL A 33 -7.98 6.24 3.33
CA VAL A 33 -7.20 7.18 2.53
C VAL A 33 -6.10 7.76 3.41
N GLY A 34 -4.86 7.69 2.94
CA GLY A 34 -3.71 8.31 3.60
C GLY A 34 -2.93 9.16 2.63
N ARG A 35 -2.12 10.07 3.14
CA ARG A 35 -1.22 10.90 2.33
C ARG A 35 0.22 10.52 2.65
N VAL A 36 1.02 10.33 1.63
CA VAL A 36 2.45 10.09 1.82
C VAL A 36 3.10 11.41 2.23
N VAL A 37 3.72 11.43 3.41
CA VAL A 37 4.40 12.63 3.89
C VAL A 37 5.91 12.47 3.88
N ALA A 38 6.42 11.23 3.81
CA ALA A 38 7.86 10.98 3.66
C ALA A 38 8.04 9.65 2.96
N ALA A 39 9.11 9.54 2.16
CA ALA A 39 9.46 8.31 1.47
C ALA A 39 10.98 8.27 1.32
N VAL A 40 11.60 7.21 1.79
CA VAL A 40 13.04 7.02 1.67
C VAL A 40 13.33 5.58 1.25
N LEU A 41 14.40 5.40 0.50
CA LEU A 41 14.83 4.06 0.10
C LEU A 41 15.25 3.28 1.35
N ASN A 42 14.80 2.04 1.46
CA ASN A 42 15.20 1.15 2.53
C ASN A 42 16.45 0.38 2.09
N PRO A 43 17.63 0.71 2.66
CA PRO A 43 18.86 0.07 2.21
C PRO A 43 18.98 -1.40 2.62
N LYS A 44 18.15 -1.88 3.53
CA LYS A 44 18.20 -3.27 4.01
C LYS A 44 17.30 -4.19 3.22
N ALA A 45 16.45 -3.66 2.34
CA ALA A 45 15.52 -4.50 1.59
C ALA A 45 16.27 -5.27 0.51
N ARG A 46 15.97 -6.57 0.38
CA ARG A 46 16.54 -7.40 -0.68
C ARG A 46 16.07 -6.96 -2.05
N ARG A 47 14.81 -6.59 -2.16
CA ARG A 47 14.26 -5.95 -3.35
C ARG A 47 14.07 -4.49 -3.03
N PRO A 48 14.35 -3.60 -3.99
CA PRO A 48 14.22 -2.17 -3.72
C PRO A 48 12.82 -1.84 -3.20
N ALA A 49 12.78 -1.14 -2.08
CA ALA A 49 11.53 -0.76 -1.43
C ALA A 49 11.71 0.59 -0.77
N TYR A 50 10.59 1.30 -0.63
CA TYR A 50 10.57 2.55 0.12
C TYR A 50 9.97 2.32 1.49
N ARG A 51 10.56 2.99 2.49
CA ARG A 51 9.94 3.18 3.78
C ARG A 51 9.16 4.50 3.69
N MET A 52 7.87 4.44 3.98
CA MET A 52 7.01 5.61 3.87
C MET A 52 6.36 5.93 5.20
N GLU A 53 6.17 7.22 5.45
CA GLU A 53 5.33 7.72 6.53
C GLU A 53 4.04 8.22 5.90
N LEU A 54 2.92 7.79 6.45
CA LEU A 54 1.60 8.08 5.89
C LEU A 54 0.74 8.74 6.95
N ASP A 55 0.04 9.80 6.54
CA ASP A 55 -0.87 10.55 7.41
C ASP A 55 -2.30 10.12 7.11
N PHE A 56 -2.96 9.52 8.10
CA PHE A 56 -4.35 9.08 7.98
C PHE A 56 -5.31 9.99 8.75
N GLY A 57 -4.93 11.25 8.97
CA GLY A 57 -5.79 12.21 9.66
C GLY A 57 -6.07 11.77 11.09
N PRO A 58 -7.35 11.62 11.46
CA PRO A 58 -7.68 11.27 12.87
C PRO A 58 -7.11 9.93 13.32
N LEU A 59 -6.79 9.03 12.38
CA LEU A 59 -6.20 7.74 12.74
C LEU A 59 -4.70 7.83 13.02
N GLY A 60 -4.09 8.99 12.74
CA GLY A 60 -2.68 9.22 13.04
C GLY A 60 -1.75 8.78 11.93
N MET A 61 -0.47 8.79 12.26
CA MET A 61 0.60 8.44 11.32
C MET A 61 0.85 6.94 11.35
N ARG A 62 1.19 6.40 10.19
CA ARG A 62 1.57 4.98 10.05
C ARG A 62 2.77 4.86 9.14
N THR A 63 3.57 3.83 9.39
CA THR A 63 4.73 3.49 8.55
C THR A 63 4.38 2.32 7.66
N SER A 64 4.88 2.35 6.42
CA SER A 64 4.70 1.24 5.49
C SER A 64 6.00 1.00 4.74
N SER A 65 6.23 -0.26 4.36
CA SER A 65 7.27 -0.64 3.42
C SER A 65 6.59 -1.12 2.15
N ALA A 66 6.99 -0.57 1.00
CA ALA A 66 6.35 -0.93 -0.25
C ALA A 66 7.35 -0.90 -1.41
N GLN A 67 7.19 -1.84 -2.34
CA GLN A 67 8.09 -1.98 -3.49
C GLN A 67 7.58 -1.12 -4.64
N LEU A 68 7.82 0.18 -4.54
CA LEU A 68 7.30 1.17 -5.48
C LEU A 68 8.38 1.80 -6.33
N THR A 69 9.62 1.30 -6.27
CA THR A 69 10.75 1.99 -6.87
C THR A 69 10.75 1.94 -8.39
N ALA A 70 10.00 1.02 -9.00
CA ALA A 70 10.01 0.88 -10.46
C ALA A 70 9.32 2.04 -11.15
N LEU A 71 8.25 2.58 -10.57
CA LEU A 71 7.44 3.60 -11.22
C LEU A 71 7.46 4.95 -10.50
N TYR A 72 7.97 5.01 -9.25
CA TYR A 72 7.88 6.24 -8.46
C TYR A 72 9.22 6.60 -7.86
N THR A 73 9.54 7.89 -7.87
CA THR A 73 10.62 8.44 -7.06
C THR A 73 10.05 8.89 -5.72
N PRO A 74 10.88 9.07 -4.69
CA PRO A 74 10.38 9.61 -3.43
C PRO A 74 9.65 10.94 -3.60
N GLU A 75 10.19 11.81 -4.46
CA GLU A 75 9.60 13.13 -4.68
C GLU A 75 8.21 13.03 -5.30
N GLU A 76 8.00 12.06 -6.18
CA GLU A 76 6.68 11.85 -6.79
C GLU A 76 5.67 11.30 -5.79
N LEU A 77 6.14 10.56 -4.79
CA LEU A 77 5.27 9.95 -3.80
C LEU A 77 4.78 10.96 -2.77
N ILE A 78 5.64 11.88 -2.34
CA ILE A 78 5.30 12.83 -1.27
C ILE A 78 4.14 13.71 -1.72
N GLY A 79 3.10 13.76 -0.89
CA GLY A 79 1.89 14.53 -1.16
C GLY A 79 0.78 13.74 -1.83
N ARG A 80 1.09 12.53 -2.31
CA ARG A 80 0.11 11.70 -3.03
C ARG A 80 -0.81 11.01 -2.04
N GLN A 81 -2.09 10.97 -2.35
CA GLN A 81 -3.04 10.16 -1.59
C GLN A 81 -2.98 8.72 -2.06
N VAL A 82 -3.10 7.79 -1.12
CA VAL A 82 -3.07 6.35 -1.37
C VAL A 82 -4.19 5.69 -0.57
N LEU A 83 -4.52 4.47 -0.95
CA LEU A 83 -5.45 3.63 -0.20
C LEU A 83 -4.65 2.55 0.50
N ALA A 84 -4.97 2.30 1.77
CA ALA A 84 -4.24 1.30 2.54
C ALA A 84 -5.16 0.58 3.51
N VAL A 85 -4.89 -0.70 3.74
CA VAL A 85 -5.54 -1.47 4.80
C VAL A 85 -4.86 -1.14 6.11
N VAL A 86 -5.64 -0.72 7.09
CA VAL A 86 -5.08 -0.24 8.37
C VAL A 86 -5.33 -1.19 9.54
N ASN A 87 -6.07 -2.27 9.34
CA ASN A 87 -6.41 -3.18 10.43
C ASN A 87 -5.79 -4.58 10.30
N PHE A 88 -4.69 -4.70 9.55
CA PHE A 88 -3.87 -5.90 9.60
C PHE A 88 -2.80 -5.74 10.68
N PRO A 89 -2.37 -6.85 11.32
CA PRO A 89 -1.26 -6.78 12.26
C PRO A 89 0.00 -6.22 11.58
N PRO A 90 0.79 -5.43 12.28
CA PRO A 90 2.06 -4.93 11.70
C PRO A 90 3.00 -6.07 11.34
N ARG A 91 3.81 -5.86 10.32
CA ARG A 91 4.79 -6.84 9.87
C ARG A 91 6.14 -6.17 9.75
N ARG A 92 7.18 -6.92 10.13
CA ARG A 92 8.54 -6.42 9.99
C ARG A 92 9.09 -6.84 8.63
N VAL A 93 9.47 -5.86 7.83
CA VAL A 93 10.00 -6.06 6.48
C VAL A 93 11.34 -5.36 6.40
N ALA A 94 12.44 -6.12 6.35
CA ALA A 94 13.80 -5.60 6.22
C ALA A 94 14.08 -4.48 7.23
N GLY A 95 13.70 -4.70 8.49
CA GLY A 95 13.95 -3.75 9.57
C GLY A 95 12.91 -2.65 9.73
N VAL A 96 11.92 -2.59 8.85
CA VAL A 96 10.83 -1.62 8.93
C VAL A 96 9.59 -2.30 9.46
N GLU A 97 8.97 -1.72 10.47
CA GLU A 97 7.66 -2.20 10.92
C GLU A 97 6.59 -1.61 10.01
N SER A 98 6.08 -2.45 9.10
CA SER A 98 5.05 -2.03 8.17
C SER A 98 3.70 -2.19 8.84
N GLN A 99 3.06 -1.07 9.15
CA GLN A 99 1.84 -1.05 9.95
C GLN A 99 0.59 -1.10 9.10
N VAL A 100 0.69 -0.77 7.82
CA VAL A 100 -0.45 -0.76 6.91
C VAL A 100 -0.03 -1.39 5.59
N LEU A 101 -1.02 -1.85 4.84
CA LEU A 101 -0.80 -2.43 3.51
C LEU A 101 -1.29 -1.43 2.47
N VAL A 102 -0.35 -0.75 1.82
CA VAL A 102 -0.68 0.15 0.72
C VAL A 102 -1.10 -0.67 -0.50
N LEU A 103 -2.20 -0.30 -1.11
CA LEU A 103 -2.83 -1.09 -2.18
C LEU A 103 -2.37 -0.62 -3.55
N GLY A 104 -2.26 -1.57 -4.47
CA GLY A 104 -1.90 -1.30 -5.84
C GLY A 104 -2.30 -2.44 -6.76
N VAL A 105 -2.06 -2.23 -8.04
CA VAL A 105 -2.20 -3.25 -9.06
C VAL A 105 -0.87 -3.35 -9.80
N SER A 106 -0.65 -4.45 -10.51
CA SER A 106 0.60 -4.61 -11.27
C SER A 106 0.37 -4.20 -12.72
N ASP A 107 1.36 -3.52 -13.30
CA ASP A 107 1.34 -3.24 -14.72
C ASP A 107 1.81 -4.47 -15.51
N VAL A 108 1.97 -4.32 -16.84
CA VAL A 108 2.34 -5.45 -17.71
C VAL A 108 3.72 -6.00 -17.38
N ASN A 109 4.56 -5.26 -16.68
CA ASN A 109 5.91 -5.67 -16.30
C ASN A 109 6.00 -6.08 -14.84
N GLY A 110 4.89 -6.12 -14.12
CA GLY A 110 4.88 -6.48 -12.71
C GLY A 110 5.18 -5.33 -11.76
N ALA A 111 5.34 -4.12 -12.27
CA ALA A 111 5.57 -2.96 -11.41
C ALA A 111 4.26 -2.53 -10.76
N VAL A 112 4.35 -2.01 -9.53
CA VAL A 112 3.16 -1.65 -8.77
C VAL A 112 2.67 -0.26 -9.18
N ILE A 113 1.38 -0.20 -9.55
CA ILE A 113 0.66 1.05 -9.76
C ILE A 113 -0.22 1.26 -8.55
N LEU A 114 -0.08 2.41 -7.89
CA LEU A 114 -0.82 2.71 -6.66
C LEU A 114 -2.30 2.94 -6.95
N LEU A 115 -3.13 2.50 -6.01
CA LEU A 115 -4.53 2.89 -5.99
C LEU A 115 -4.66 4.22 -5.25
N SER A 116 -5.54 5.09 -5.76
CA SER A 116 -5.75 6.39 -5.17
C SER A 116 -7.19 6.81 -5.38
N THR A 117 -7.54 7.97 -4.86
CA THR A 117 -8.83 8.58 -5.13
C THR A 117 -8.70 9.49 -6.35
N GLU A 118 -9.74 9.57 -7.15
CA GLU A 118 -9.75 10.43 -8.32
C GLU A 118 -9.67 11.91 -7.93
N ARG A 119 -10.17 12.24 -6.76
CA ARG A 119 -10.19 13.60 -6.24
C ARG A 119 -9.63 13.60 -4.85
N GLU A 120 -9.23 14.77 -4.37
CA GLU A 120 -8.77 14.91 -3.00
C GLU A 120 -9.87 14.49 -2.04
N ALA A 121 -9.55 13.61 -1.12
CA ALA A 121 -10.48 13.11 -0.10
C ALA A 121 -9.96 13.48 1.28
N PRO A 122 -10.84 13.64 2.28
CA PRO A 122 -10.36 13.85 3.65
C PRO A 122 -9.53 12.67 4.10
N LEU A 123 -8.41 12.95 4.78
CA LEU A 123 -7.53 11.90 5.27
C LEU A 123 -8.26 11.06 6.32
N GLY A 124 -8.10 9.75 6.21
CA GLY A 124 -8.79 8.81 7.08
C GLY A 124 -10.14 8.37 6.56
N SER A 125 -10.59 8.87 5.41
CA SER A 125 -11.86 8.42 4.81
C SER A 125 -11.82 6.94 4.58
N ARG A 126 -12.92 6.26 4.87
CA ARG A 126 -12.99 4.81 4.72
C ARG A 126 -13.59 4.45 3.37
N VAL A 127 -12.98 3.46 2.73
CA VAL A 127 -13.50 2.91 1.48
C VAL A 127 -14.73 2.06 1.78
N HIS A 128 -15.75 2.24 0.99
CA HIS A 128 -17.00 1.51 1.18
C HIS A 128 -17.68 1.19 -0.14
#